data_50055b733ff1221d53ec47a69d256335
#
_entry.id   50055b733ff1221d53ec47a69d256335
#
_cell.length_a   1.000
_cell.length_b   1.000
_cell.length_c   1.000
_cell.angle_alpha   90.00
_cell.angle_beta   90.00
_cell.angle_gamma   90.00
#
_symmetry.space_group_name_H-M   'P 1'
#
loop_
_entity.id
_entity.type
_entity.pdbx_description
1 polymer ?
#
loop_
_entity_poly.entity_id
_entity_poly.type
_entity_poly.pdbx_seq_one_letter_code
_entity_poly.pdbx_strand_id
1 'polypeptide(L)'
;LCSIAQNITVKGIVKDNLGESVIGANVTEKGTTNGMITDLDGNFSLTVQKNATLVISYIGYVTQEIAIKGNTNLNIILKEDSKALEEVVVIGYGTARKSDVTGSIASVGGDKLQEMPSTNITYALQNRVAGVDMTQTSSQPGATMQIRIRGTRSLTASNDPLVVLDGIPFMGNLSDINPGDIKSMDILKDASSTAIYGSRGANGVILITTNRGAQGTPAKFTYNGYVGAKSVFSKYPMMDGPKYAEMRKYAGKFENSLDESDDMNTDWQDLLYRTGMVNSHDVSVAGGTNNGSYSFGAAYYKDQ
;
A
#
# COMPACT_ATOMS: atom_id res chain seq x y z
N LEU A 1 7.35 26.82 -49.96
CA LEU A 1 8.43 25.82 -49.94
C LEU A 1 8.00 24.66 -49.02
N CYS A 2 7.48 23.56 -49.61
CA CYS A 2 7.26 22.31 -48.89
C CYS A 2 8.64 21.73 -48.53
N SER A 3 9.02 21.77 -47.26
CA SER A 3 10.14 21.01 -46.74
C SER A 3 9.78 19.53 -46.79
N ILE A 4 10.34 18.78 -47.72
CA ILE A 4 10.24 17.32 -47.78
C ILE A 4 11.04 16.81 -46.61
N ALA A 5 10.36 16.28 -45.57
CA ALA A 5 10.99 15.64 -44.44
C ALA A 5 11.76 14.40 -44.96
N GLN A 6 13.08 14.48 -45.00
CA GLN A 6 13.94 13.40 -45.46
C GLN A 6 14.04 12.34 -44.37
N ASN A 7 13.42 11.18 -44.56
CA ASN A 7 13.56 10.06 -43.64
C ASN A 7 14.92 9.38 -43.83
N ILE A 8 15.56 9.02 -42.74
CA ILE A 8 16.81 8.28 -42.69
C ILE A 8 16.63 7.03 -41.81
N THR A 9 17.31 5.96 -42.18
CA THR A 9 17.34 4.76 -41.37
C THR A 9 18.52 4.85 -40.40
N VAL A 10 18.22 4.86 -39.13
CA VAL A 10 19.20 4.87 -38.03
C VAL A 10 19.35 3.46 -37.49
N LYS A 11 20.57 2.99 -37.42
CA LYS A 11 20.94 1.71 -36.81
C LYS A 11 21.75 1.98 -35.56
N GLY A 12 21.67 1.10 -34.58
CA GLY A 12 22.46 1.25 -33.38
C GLY A 12 22.43 0.02 -32.51
N ILE A 13 23.26 0.05 -31.48
CA ILE A 13 23.31 -0.97 -30.43
C ILE A 13 23.11 -0.29 -29.09
N VAL A 14 22.31 -0.94 -28.24
CA VAL A 14 22.05 -0.52 -26.86
C VAL A 14 22.78 -1.46 -25.90
N LYS A 15 23.64 -0.91 -25.06
CA LYS A 15 24.43 -1.63 -24.06
C LYS A 15 24.20 -1.04 -22.68
N ASP A 16 24.54 -1.79 -21.65
CA ASP A 16 24.60 -1.30 -20.27
C ASP A 16 26.00 -0.74 -19.91
N ASN A 17 26.16 -0.35 -18.64
CA ASN A 17 27.43 0.16 -18.11
C ASN A 17 28.55 -0.90 -18.07
N LEU A 18 28.22 -2.17 -18.10
CA LEU A 18 29.16 -3.29 -18.09
C LEU A 18 29.56 -3.72 -19.51
N GLY A 19 28.90 -3.14 -20.54
CA GLY A 19 29.12 -3.44 -21.94
C GLY A 19 28.27 -4.62 -22.45
N GLU A 20 27.33 -5.13 -21.64
CA GLU A 20 26.40 -6.17 -22.05
C GLU A 20 25.27 -5.59 -22.91
N SER A 21 24.78 -6.40 -23.87
CA SER A 21 23.70 -6.00 -24.77
C SER A 21 22.36 -5.94 -24.05
N VAL A 22 21.62 -4.83 -24.15
CA VAL A 22 20.29 -4.69 -23.53
C VAL A 22 19.23 -5.17 -24.53
N ILE A 23 18.66 -6.34 -24.23
CA ILE A 23 17.64 -7.01 -25.05
C ILE A 23 16.26 -6.44 -24.73
N GLY A 24 15.44 -6.11 -25.74
CA GLY A 24 14.06 -5.65 -25.52
C GLY A 24 13.94 -4.20 -25.05
N ALA A 25 15.01 -3.39 -25.14
CA ALA A 25 14.92 -1.96 -24.89
C ALA A 25 14.02 -1.29 -25.93
N ASN A 26 13.14 -0.41 -25.48
CA ASN A 26 12.23 0.33 -26.34
C ASN A 26 12.92 1.55 -26.93
N VAL A 27 12.95 1.66 -28.25
CA VAL A 27 13.54 2.78 -29.02
C VAL A 27 12.42 3.44 -29.82
N THR A 28 12.04 4.66 -29.44
CA THR A 28 10.92 5.38 -30.07
C THR A 28 11.35 6.76 -30.57
N GLU A 29 10.73 7.25 -31.64
CA GLU A 29 10.87 8.63 -32.10
C GLU A 29 9.99 9.53 -31.23
N LYS A 30 10.59 10.54 -30.59
CA LYS A 30 9.93 11.46 -29.66
C LYS A 30 8.71 12.13 -30.29
N GLY A 31 7.55 12.01 -29.62
CA GLY A 31 6.30 12.64 -30.05
C GLY A 31 5.55 11.87 -31.15
N THR A 32 5.97 10.66 -31.48
CA THR A 32 5.31 9.77 -32.43
C THR A 32 5.06 8.38 -31.88
N THR A 33 4.31 7.56 -32.58
CA THR A 33 4.15 6.13 -32.25
C THR A 33 5.16 5.24 -33.01
N ASN A 34 6.10 5.86 -33.76
CA ASN A 34 7.13 5.14 -34.49
C ASN A 34 8.22 4.65 -33.53
N GLY A 35 8.36 3.33 -33.43
CA GLY A 35 9.33 2.74 -32.49
C GLY A 35 9.51 1.25 -32.73
N MET A 36 10.54 0.70 -32.09
CA MET A 36 10.85 -0.73 -32.09
C MET A 36 11.57 -1.13 -30.80
N ILE A 37 11.71 -2.42 -30.58
CA ILE A 37 12.50 -2.99 -29.49
C ILE A 37 13.83 -3.52 -30.02
N THR A 38 14.87 -3.51 -29.16
CA THR A 38 16.19 -4.09 -29.50
C THR A 38 16.13 -5.62 -29.59
N ASP A 39 16.92 -6.19 -30.46
CA ASP A 39 17.07 -7.66 -30.65
C ASP A 39 17.95 -8.33 -29.55
N LEU A 40 18.25 -9.62 -29.73
CA LEU A 40 19.04 -10.42 -28.77
C LEU A 40 20.49 -9.91 -28.61
N ASP A 41 21.00 -9.21 -29.57
CA ASP A 41 22.34 -8.60 -29.56
C ASP A 41 22.29 -7.11 -29.16
N GLY A 42 21.11 -6.60 -28.80
CA GLY A 42 20.89 -5.19 -28.43
C GLY A 42 20.80 -4.24 -29.63
N ASN A 43 20.73 -4.75 -30.88
CA ASN A 43 20.67 -3.91 -32.07
C ASN A 43 19.25 -3.41 -32.37
N PHE A 44 19.19 -2.25 -33.00
CA PHE A 44 17.93 -1.70 -33.53
C PHE A 44 18.15 -1.05 -34.93
N SER A 45 17.09 -0.96 -35.72
CA SER A 45 17.09 -0.30 -37.02
C SER A 45 15.76 0.39 -37.26
N LEU A 46 15.71 1.71 -37.02
CA LEU A 46 14.48 2.51 -37.07
C LEU A 46 14.58 3.60 -38.16
N THR A 47 13.53 3.72 -38.98
CA THR A 47 13.44 4.81 -39.98
C THR A 47 12.73 6.00 -39.37
N VAL A 48 13.39 7.14 -39.29
CA VAL A 48 12.94 8.35 -38.58
C VAL A 48 13.27 9.60 -39.41
N GLN A 49 12.76 10.76 -38.99
CA GLN A 49 13.11 12.04 -39.59
C GLN A 49 14.57 12.41 -39.29
N LYS A 50 15.25 13.05 -40.25
CA LYS A 50 16.69 13.39 -40.19
C LYS A 50 17.10 14.15 -38.91
N ASN A 51 16.20 14.95 -38.35
CA ASN A 51 16.43 15.74 -37.15
C ASN A 51 15.63 15.22 -35.92
N ALA A 52 15.15 13.98 -35.95
CA ALA A 52 14.40 13.39 -34.88
C ALA A 52 15.23 13.20 -33.62
N THR A 53 14.56 13.12 -32.49
CA THR A 53 15.11 12.70 -31.21
C THR A 53 14.60 11.31 -30.88
N LEU A 54 15.49 10.37 -30.62
CA LEU A 54 15.14 9.04 -30.14
C LEU A 54 15.02 9.07 -28.62
N VAL A 55 13.99 8.39 -28.11
CA VAL A 55 13.78 8.10 -26.70
C VAL A 55 14.04 6.63 -26.47
N ILE A 56 15.05 6.30 -25.69
CA ILE A 56 15.42 4.93 -25.34
C ILE A 56 15.06 4.67 -23.89
N SER A 57 14.25 3.65 -23.65
CA SER A 57 13.81 3.28 -22.32
C SER A 57 13.86 1.77 -22.11
N TYR A 58 14.25 1.35 -20.92
CA TYR A 58 14.25 -0.03 -20.48
C TYR A 58 14.00 -0.10 -18.97
N ILE A 59 13.35 -1.17 -18.50
CA ILE A 59 13.03 -1.36 -17.07
C ILE A 59 14.35 -1.44 -16.27
N GLY A 60 14.50 -0.59 -15.24
CA GLY A 60 15.71 -0.54 -14.41
C GLY A 60 16.80 0.39 -14.94
N TYR A 61 16.57 1.14 -16.02
CA TYR A 61 17.51 2.06 -16.59
C TYR A 61 16.93 3.47 -16.76
N VAL A 62 17.79 4.47 -16.66
CA VAL A 62 17.41 5.87 -16.90
C VAL A 62 17.06 6.07 -18.37
N THR A 63 15.85 6.56 -18.64
CA THR A 63 15.43 6.91 -20.00
C THR A 63 16.37 7.99 -20.59
N GLN A 64 16.87 7.75 -21.80
CA GLN A 64 17.76 8.68 -22.51
C GLN A 64 17.09 9.24 -23.75
N GLU A 65 17.30 10.53 -24.00
CA GLU A 65 16.89 11.21 -25.22
C GLU A 65 18.13 11.57 -26.04
N ILE A 66 18.20 11.08 -27.27
CA ILE A 66 19.33 11.26 -28.17
C ILE A 66 18.89 11.93 -29.46
N ALA A 67 19.37 13.14 -29.72
CA ALA A 67 19.14 13.82 -30.98
C ALA A 67 20.04 13.22 -32.08
N ILE A 68 19.44 12.75 -33.17
CA ILE A 68 20.13 12.01 -34.26
C ILE A 68 21.11 12.91 -35.03
N LYS A 69 20.75 14.18 -35.25
CA LYS A 69 21.60 15.16 -35.98
C LYS A 69 22.22 14.62 -37.27
N GLY A 70 21.52 13.70 -37.96
CA GLY A 70 21.97 13.07 -39.19
C GLY A 70 22.89 11.86 -39.04
N ASN A 71 23.20 11.44 -37.83
CA ASN A 71 23.97 10.22 -37.57
C ASN A 71 23.12 8.97 -37.85
N THR A 72 23.64 8.05 -38.61
CA THR A 72 22.95 6.80 -39.02
C THR A 72 23.37 5.61 -38.16
N ASN A 73 24.45 5.72 -37.36
CA ASN A 73 24.93 4.67 -36.46
C ASN A 73 25.09 5.23 -35.03
N LEU A 74 24.40 4.62 -34.09
CA LEU A 74 24.40 5.04 -32.69
C LEU A 74 24.88 3.90 -31.78
N ASN A 75 25.79 4.23 -30.87
CA ASN A 75 26.15 3.35 -29.76
C ASN A 75 25.63 3.99 -28.47
N ILE A 76 24.66 3.33 -27.85
CA ILE A 76 23.90 3.87 -26.71
C ILE A 76 24.25 3.06 -25.48
N ILE A 77 24.74 3.74 -24.44
CA ILE A 77 25.03 3.13 -23.14
C ILE A 77 23.96 3.61 -22.16
N LEU A 78 23.07 2.70 -21.74
CA LEU A 78 22.08 2.98 -20.71
C LEU A 78 22.74 2.94 -19.33
N LYS A 79 22.40 3.93 -18.52
CA LYS A 79 22.81 3.96 -17.11
C LYS A 79 21.70 3.32 -16.30
N GLU A 80 22.05 2.42 -15.38
CA GLU A 80 21.12 1.87 -14.43
C GLU A 80 20.42 3.00 -13.64
N ASP A 81 19.11 2.91 -13.52
CA ASP A 81 18.36 3.82 -12.66
C ASP A 81 18.46 3.34 -11.21
N SER A 82 19.53 3.72 -10.56
CA SER A 82 19.74 3.43 -9.14
C SER A 82 18.68 4.05 -8.22
N LYS A 83 17.82 4.92 -8.74
CA LYS A 83 16.68 5.48 -8.01
C LYS A 83 15.44 4.57 -8.03
N ALA A 84 15.37 3.61 -8.95
CA ALA A 84 14.16 2.80 -9.14
C ALA A 84 13.99 1.67 -8.12
N LEU A 85 15.01 1.29 -7.32
CA LEU A 85 14.94 0.11 -6.44
C LEU A 85 15.67 0.23 -5.10
N GLU A 86 16.04 1.41 -4.64
CA GLU A 86 16.48 1.54 -3.25
C GLU A 86 15.26 1.65 -2.34
N GLU A 87 14.63 0.52 -2.02
CA GLU A 87 13.77 0.42 -0.83
C GLU A 87 14.65 0.69 0.40
N VAL A 88 14.67 1.93 0.83
CA VAL A 88 15.35 2.34 2.06
C VAL A 88 14.43 2.00 3.22
N VAL A 89 14.87 1.09 4.07
CA VAL A 89 14.17 0.75 5.32
C VAL A 89 14.73 1.62 6.43
N VAL A 90 13.87 2.28 7.17
CA VAL A 90 14.27 2.99 8.40
C VAL A 90 14.58 1.95 9.46
N ILE A 91 15.82 1.86 9.93
CA ILE A 91 16.22 0.94 10.99
C ILE A 91 16.70 1.77 12.18
N GLY A 92 15.95 1.70 13.27
CA GLY A 92 16.30 2.40 14.50
C GLY A 92 16.39 3.91 14.30
N TYR A 93 17.57 4.48 14.55
CA TYR A 93 17.84 5.90 14.43
C TYR A 93 18.48 6.30 13.08
N GLY A 94 18.44 5.41 12.08
CA GLY A 94 19.04 5.65 10.77
C GLY A 94 18.29 4.97 9.64
N THR A 95 18.72 5.21 8.41
CA THR A 95 18.23 4.54 7.20
C THR A 95 19.26 3.55 6.70
N ALA A 96 18.88 2.31 6.45
CA ALA A 96 19.72 1.32 5.80
C ALA A 96 19.01 0.79 4.54
N ARG A 97 19.79 0.28 3.59
CA ARG A 97 19.25 -0.39 2.42
C ARG A 97 18.63 -1.70 2.87
N LYS A 98 17.48 -2.06 2.30
CA LYS A 98 16.81 -3.33 2.60
C LYS A 98 17.72 -4.54 2.33
N SER A 99 18.59 -4.44 1.33
CA SER A 99 19.62 -5.44 1.00
C SER A 99 20.66 -5.66 2.11
N ASP A 100 20.91 -4.62 2.91
CA ASP A 100 21.95 -4.65 3.94
C ASP A 100 21.44 -5.20 5.27
N VAL A 101 20.14 -5.44 5.36
CA VAL A 101 19.51 -6.00 6.55
C VAL A 101 19.34 -7.50 6.40
N THR A 102 20.14 -8.26 7.14
CA THR A 102 20.13 -9.73 7.12
C THR A 102 18.91 -10.37 7.81
N GLY A 103 18.04 -9.57 8.42
CA GLY A 103 16.83 -10.03 9.12
C GLY A 103 15.61 -10.20 8.21
N SER A 104 14.64 -11.05 8.63
CA SER A 104 13.36 -11.20 7.93
C SER A 104 12.49 -9.97 8.14
N ILE A 105 12.49 -9.06 7.17
CA ILE A 105 11.64 -7.87 7.13
C ILE A 105 10.53 -8.10 6.11
N ALA A 106 9.30 -7.80 6.51
CA ALA A 106 8.18 -7.73 5.59
C ALA A 106 7.77 -6.26 5.40
N SER A 107 7.84 -5.78 4.18
CA SER A 107 7.48 -4.41 3.82
C SER A 107 6.13 -4.37 3.09
N VAL A 108 5.31 -3.40 3.44
CA VAL A 108 4.03 -3.11 2.77
C VAL A 108 4.03 -1.64 2.39
N GLY A 109 3.93 -1.34 1.10
CA GLY A 109 3.84 0.03 0.61
C GLY A 109 2.48 0.67 0.92
N GLY A 110 2.45 2.00 1.05
CA GLY A 110 1.24 2.76 1.32
C GLY A 110 0.13 2.54 0.28
N ASP A 111 0.49 2.40 -0.99
CA ASP A 111 -0.47 2.13 -2.07
C ASP A 111 -1.28 0.85 -1.81
N LYS A 112 -0.59 -0.22 -1.34
CA LYS A 112 -1.24 -1.49 -0.99
C LYS A 112 -2.12 -1.39 0.25
N LEU A 113 -1.80 -0.50 1.18
CA LEU A 113 -2.60 -0.26 2.37
C LEU A 113 -3.90 0.49 2.04
N GLN A 114 -3.86 1.34 1.01
CA GLN A 114 -5.00 2.14 0.55
C GLN A 114 -5.95 1.38 -0.41
N GLU A 115 -5.56 0.23 -0.95
CA GLU A 115 -6.42 -0.61 -1.80
C GLU A 115 -7.71 -1.07 -1.10
N MET A 116 -7.66 -1.24 0.22
CA MET A 116 -8.84 -1.57 1.01
C MET A 116 -9.38 -0.30 1.68
N PRO A 117 -10.64 0.09 1.42
CA PRO A 117 -11.27 1.21 2.08
C PRO A 117 -11.48 0.88 3.57
N SER A 118 -10.49 1.15 4.36
CA SER A 118 -10.50 0.93 5.81
C SER A 118 -9.85 2.10 6.52
N THR A 119 -10.51 2.57 7.57
CA THR A 119 -9.95 3.58 8.47
C THR A 119 -8.89 3.03 9.40
N ASN A 120 -8.89 1.73 9.58
CA ASN A 120 -7.96 1.08 10.49
C ASN A 120 -6.90 0.34 9.68
N ILE A 121 -5.66 0.81 9.82
CA ILE A 121 -4.47 0.25 9.17
C ILE A 121 -4.30 -1.25 9.46
N THR A 122 -4.80 -1.73 10.61
CA THR A 122 -4.67 -3.13 10.99
C THR A 122 -5.50 -4.05 10.10
N TYR A 123 -6.67 -3.61 9.61
CA TYR A 123 -7.44 -4.36 8.61
C TYR A 123 -6.71 -4.43 7.26
N ALA A 124 -6.06 -3.34 6.87
CA ALA A 124 -5.28 -3.31 5.62
C ALA A 124 -4.07 -4.25 5.66
N LEU A 125 -3.53 -4.55 6.85
CA LEU A 125 -2.41 -5.47 7.04
C LEU A 125 -2.85 -6.92 7.18
N GLN A 126 -4.09 -7.16 7.59
CA GLN A 126 -4.59 -8.51 7.87
C GLN A 126 -4.40 -9.43 6.66
N ASN A 127 -3.81 -10.60 6.87
CA ASN A 127 -3.51 -11.61 5.85
C ASN A 127 -2.50 -11.19 4.75
N ARG A 128 -1.89 -10.00 4.83
CA ARG A 128 -0.88 -9.55 3.85
C ARG A 128 0.55 -9.84 4.28
N VAL A 129 0.76 -10.11 5.55
CA VAL A 129 2.10 -10.29 6.12
C VAL A 129 2.22 -11.65 6.79
N ALA A 130 3.03 -12.54 6.23
CA ALA A 130 3.29 -13.85 6.82
C ALA A 130 3.92 -13.74 8.21
N GLY A 131 3.42 -14.53 9.18
CA GLY A 131 3.92 -14.56 10.56
C GLY A 131 3.43 -13.38 11.43
N VAL A 132 2.43 -12.64 10.99
CA VAL A 132 1.71 -11.64 11.78
C VAL A 132 0.27 -12.12 11.92
N ASP A 133 -0.14 -12.35 13.15
CA ASP A 133 -1.50 -12.70 13.51
C ASP A 133 -2.23 -11.46 14.03
N MET A 134 -3.43 -11.22 13.49
CA MET A 134 -4.27 -10.08 13.83
C MET A 134 -5.66 -10.55 14.18
N THR A 135 -6.00 -10.47 15.45
CA THR A 135 -7.30 -10.87 15.98
C THR A 135 -8.10 -9.65 16.41
N GLN A 136 -9.33 -9.57 15.94
CA GLN A 136 -10.25 -8.52 16.36
C GLN A 136 -10.76 -8.85 17.77
N THR A 137 -10.63 -7.89 18.71
CA THR A 137 -11.05 -8.08 20.10
C THR A 137 -12.55 -7.88 20.28
N SER A 138 -13.19 -7.13 19.41
CA SER A 138 -14.63 -6.83 19.45
C SER A 138 -15.16 -6.49 18.05
N SER A 139 -16.43 -6.75 17.79
CA SER A 139 -17.10 -6.36 16.53
C SER A 139 -17.59 -4.91 16.54
N GLN A 140 -17.32 -4.14 17.58
CA GLN A 140 -17.70 -2.74 17.66
C GLN A 140 -16.91 -1.88 16.67
N PRO A 141 -17.53 -0.87 16.05
CA PRO A 141 -16.80 0.12 15.26
C PRO A 141 -15.70 0.79 16.09
N GLY A 142 -14.48 0.85 15.56
CA GLY A 142 -13.33 1.42 16.28
C GLY A 142 -12.65 0.49 17.26
N ALA A 143 -13.06 -0.79 17.35
CA ALA A 143 -12.40 -1.77 18.21
C ALA A 143 -10.92 -1.94 17.80
N THR A 144 -10.06 -2.04 18.81
CA THR A 144 -8.63 -2.29 18.60
C THR A 144 -8.41 -3.74 18.18
N MET A 145 -7.47 -3.96 17.29
CA MET A 145 -7.00 -5.30 16.94
C MET A 145 -5.79 -5.66 17.77
N GLN A 146 -5.77 -6.89 18.24
CA GLN A 146 -4.59 -7.47 18.87
C GLN A 146 -3.66 -7.98 17.78
N ILE A 147 -2.41 -7.49 17.80
CA ILE A 147 -1.38 -7.85 16.82
C ILE A 147 -0.34 -8.73 17.53
N ARG A 148 0.01 -9.85 16.91
CA ARG A 148 1.04 -10.75 17.39
C ARG A 148 2.01 -11.11 16.28
N ILE A 149 3.30 -10.98 16.54
CA ILE A 149 4.35 -11.32 15.59
C ILE A 149 5.00 -12.62 16.06
N ARG A 150 4.84 -13.69 15.25
CA ARG A 150 5.34 -15.04 15.56
C ARG A 150 4.80 -15.64 16.86
N GLY A 151 3.56 -15.30 17.20
CA GLY A 151 2.85 -15.88 18.36
C GLY A 151 3.08 -15.15 19.69
N THR A 152 2.67 -15.79 20.78
CA THR A 152 2.80 -15.27 22.15
C THR A 152 4.11 -15.70 22.78
N ARG A 153 4.80 -14.77 23.41
CA ARG A 153 6.08 -15.03 24.09
C ARG A 153 5.97 -14.97 25.61
N SER A 154 5.02 -14.22 26.14
CA SER A 154 4.83 -14.05 27.58
C SER A 154 3.42 -14.45 27.97
N LEU A 155 3.30 -15.12 29.12
CA LEU A 155 2.03 -15.46 29.75
C LEU A 155 1.47 -14.32 30.60
N THR A 156 2.33 -13.44 31.11
CA THR A 156 1.98 -12.41 32.10
C THR A 156 2.23 -10.98 31.62
N ALA A 157 3.17 -10.78 30.69
CA ALA A 157 3.47 -9.47 30.10
C ALA A 157 2.76 -9.27 28.77
N SER A 158 2.68 -8.01 28.31
CA SER A 158 2.14 -7.70 26.96
C SER A 158 2.92 -8.42 25.87
N ASN A 159 2.19 -8.93 24.88
CA ASN A 159 2.73 -9.54 23.67
C ASN A 159 2.60 -8.61 22.45
N ASP A 160 2.21 -7.36 22.67
CA ASP A 160 2.05 -6.39 21.60
C ASP A 160 3.41 -5.97 21.02
N PRO A 161 3.53 -5.82 19.71
CA PRO A 161 4.75 -5.33 19.10
C PRO A 161 4.98 -3.86 19.42
N LEU A 162 6.24 -3.43 19.39
CA LEU A 162 6.59 -2.02 19.49
C LEU A 162 6.24 -1.32 18.16
N VAL A 163 5.46 -0.26 18.22
CA VAL A 163 5.20 0.62 17.09
C VAL A 163 6.18 1.78 17.11
N VAL A 164 6.82 2.04 15.96
CA VAL A 164 7.74 3.16 15.78
C VAL A 164 7.25 3.98 14.59
N LEU A 165 6.89 5.22 14.84
CA LEU A 165 6.40 6.16 13.83
C LEU A 165 7.51 7.15 13.51
N ASP A 166 7.98 7.15 12.26
CA ASP A 166 9.07 8.02 11.78
C ASP A 166 10.35 8.00 12.66
N GLY A 167 10.67 6.83 13.20
CA GLY A 167 11.83 6.64 14.07
C GLY A 167 11.57 6.90 15.56
N ILE A 168 10.39 7.33 15.96
CA ILE A 168 10.01 7.61 17.34
C ILE A 168 9.05 6.53 17.84
N PRO A 169 9.29 5.93 19.04
CA PRO A 169 8.34 5.00 19.64
C PRO A 169 6.96 5.65 19.82
N PHE A 170 5.94 5.04 19.24
CA PHE A 170 4.58 5.52 19.30
C PHE A 170 3.81 4.82 20.41
N MET A 171 3.21 5.59 21.32
CA MET A 171 2.51 5.07 22.49
C MET A 171 0.97 5.04 22.31
N GLY A 172 0.48 5.45 21.14
CA GLY A 172 -0.94 5.41 20.79
C GLY A 172 -1.34 4.09 20.13
N ASN A 173 -2.60 4.00 19.72
CA ASN A 173 -3.11 2.86 18.98
C ASN A 173 -2.80 2.99 17.48
N LEU A 174 -2.54 1.87 16.81
CA LEU A 174 -2.35 1.85 15.36
C LEU A 174 -3.57 2.38 14.60
N SER A 175 -4.77 2.27 15.18
CA SER A 175 -6.01 2.84 14.64
C SER A 175 -6.03 4.36 14.58
N ASP A 176 -5.16 5.04 15.34
CA ASP A 176 -5.09 6.50 15.39
C ASP A 176 -4.27 7.07 14.21
N ILE A 177 -3.59 6.19 13.47
CA ILE A 177 -2.78 6.57 12.32
C ILE A 177 -3.61 6.42 11.04
N ASN A 178 -3.76 7.52 10.30
CA ASN A 178 -4.48 7.51 9.03
C ASN A 178 -3.68 6.73 7.96
N PRO A 179 -4.26 5.69 7.34
CA PRO A 179 -3.61 4.95 6.25
C PRO A 179 -3.18 5.84 5.08
N GLY A 180 -3.88 6.96 4.81
CA GLY A 180 -3.54 7.92 3.76
C GLY A 180 -2.20 8.63 3.98
N ASP A 181 -1.76 8.76 5.23
CA ASP A 181 -0.51 9.42 5.58
C ASP A 181 0.71 8.49 5.53
N ILE A 182 0.50 7.19 5.28
CA ILE A 182 1.57 6.20 5.34
C ILE A 182 2.21 6.02 3.96
N LYS A 183 3.52 6.11 3.94
CA LYS A 183 4.37 5.81 2.79
C LYS A 183 4.73 4.32 2.74
N SER A 184 5.18 3.77 3.86
CA SER A 184 5.53 2.34 3.99
C SER A 184 5.39 1.88 5.44
N MET A 185 5.16 0.58 5.58
CA MET A 185 5.16 -0.11 6.85
C MET A 185 6.09 -1.31 6.75
N ASP A 186 7.06 -1.38 7.66
CA ASP A 186 8.05 -2.45 7.73
C ASP A 186 7.92 -3.20 9.05
N ILE A 187 7.81 -4.52 8.98
CA ILE A 187 7.62 -5.38 10.13
C ILE A 187 8.88 -6.20 10.38
N LEU A 188 9.56 -5.87 11.48
CA LEU A 188 10.76 -6.55 11.93
C LEU A 188 10.37 -7.74 12.82
N LYS A 189 10.66 -8.94 12.33
CA LYS A 189 10.22 -10.18 13.00
C LYS A 189 11.35 -10.90 13.73
N ASP A 190 12.60 -10.66 13.35
CA ASP A 190 13.77 -11.36 13.89
C ASP A 190 14.51 -10.55 14.97
N ALA A 191 15.14 -11.26 15.90
CA ALA A 191 15.91 -10.65 16.98
C ALA A 191 17.06 -9.77 16.46
N SER A 192 17.70 -10.13 15.34
CA SER A 192 18.77 -9.33 14.73
C SER A 192 18.27 -7.96 14.27
N SER A 193 17.11 -7.91 13.61
CA SER A 193 16.51 -6.67 13.12
C SER A 193 15.90 -5.81 14.25
N THR A 194 15.45 -6.43 15.34
CA THR A 194 14.84 -5.74 16.49
C THR A 194 15.83 -5.36 17.58
N ALA A 195 17.10 -5.81 17.51
CA ALA A 195 18.13 -5.59 18.54
C ALA A 195 18.34 -4.13 18.92
N ILE A 196 18.22 -3.20 17.97
CA ILE A 196 18.37 -1.75 18.20
C ILE A 196 17.32 -1.21 19.19
N TYR A 197 16.14 -1.84 19.26
CA TYR A 197 15.06 -1.44 20.15
C TYR A 197 15.13 -2.10 21.54
N GLY A 198 16.16 -2.91 21.76
CA GLY A 198 16.42 -3.60 23.04
C GLY A 198 15.25 -4.50 23.43
N SER A 199 14.96 -4.56 24.75
CA SER A 199 13.89 -5.40 25.32
C SER A 199 12.48 -5.04 24.79
N ARG A 200 12.24 -3.79 24.40
CA ARG A 200 10.97 -3.35 23.82
C ARG A 200 10.69 -3.99 22.45
N GLY A 201 11.75 -4.34 21.70
CA GLY A 201 11.63 -5.01 20.41
C GLY A 201 11.41 -6.53 20.51
N ALA A 202 11.36 -7.11 21.71
CA ALA A 202 11.28 -8.56 21.89
C ALA A 202 10.05 -9.19 21.22
N ASN A 203 8.91 -8.50 21.20
CA ASN A 203 7.67 -8.99 20.56
C ASN A 203 7.56 -8.63 19.07
N GLY A 204 8.66 -8.14 18.47
CA GLY A 204 8.69 -7.59 17.11
C GLY A 204 8.48 -6.08 17.10
N VAL A 205 8.81 -5.46 15.96
CA VAL A 205 8.70 -4.01 15.79
C VAL A 205 7.97 -3.72 14.48
N ILE A 206 7.03 -2.78 14.53
CA ILE A 206 6.32 -2.25 13.37
C ILE A 206 6.85 -0.83 13.14
N LEU A 207 7.58 -0.65 12.04
CA LEU A 207 8.07 0.66 11.61
C LEU A 207 7.08 1.27 10.63
N ILE A 208 6.65 2.47 10.91
CA ILE A 208 5.75 3.24 10.04
C ILE A 208 6.51 4.47 9.58
N THR A 209 6.60 4.61 8.26
CA THR A 209 7.15 5.80 7.62
C THR A 209 6.01 6.58 7.00
N THR A 210 5.88 7.87 7.34
CA THR A 210 4.83 8.73 6.81
C THR A 210 5.24 9.41 5.51
N ASN A 211 4.23 9.89 4.78
CA ASN A 211 4.43 10.72 3.61
C ASN A 211 4.95 12.09 4.05
N ARG A 212 6.16 12.40 3.65
CA ARG A 212 6.79 13.71 3.93
C ARG A 212 7.00 14.46 2.63
N GLY A 213 6.89 15.78 2.70
CA GLY A 213 7.35 16.63 1.61
C GLY A 213 8.86 16.49 1.44
N ALA A 214 9.34 16.50 0.21
CA ALA A 214 10.76 16.53 -0.09
C ALA A 214 11.19 17.97 -0.41
N GLN A 215 12.41 18.34 -0.01
CA GLN A 215 12.97 19.65 -0.33
C GLN A 215 13.04 19.86 -1.85
N GLY A 216 12.72 21.04 -2.32
CA GLY A 216 12.75 21.38 -3.73
C GLY A 216 11.62 20.78 -4.58
N THR A 217 10.63 20.13 -3.97
CA THR A 217 9.49 19.57 -4.71
C THR A 217 8.28 20.49 -4.66
N PRO A 218 7.54 20.65 -5.79
CA PRO A 218 6.30 21.40 -5.78
C PRO A 218 5.25 20.77 -4.86
N ALA A 219 4.30 21.57 -4.39
CA ALA A 219 3.20 21.08 -3.57
C ALA A 219 2.37 20.04 -4.35
N LYS A 220 2.20 18.85 -3.78
CA LYS A 220 1.32 17.80 -4.28
C LYS A 220 0.08 17.73 -3.38
N PHE A 221 -1.08 17.91 -3.99
CA PHE A 221 -2.36 17.71 -3.32
C PHE A 221 -2.88 16.32 -3.63
N THR A 222 -3.34 15.62 -2.61
CA THR A 222 -3.94 14.29 -2.76
C THR A 222 -5.29 14.31 -2.05
N TYR A 223 -6.32 13.80 -2.73
CA TYR A 223 -7.64 13.60 -2.16
C TYR A 223 -8.06 12.15 -2.39
N ASN A 224 -8.45 11.48 -1.31
CA ASN A 224 -9.04 10.16 -1.33
C ASN A 224 -10.41 10.23 -0.67
N GLY A 225 -11.41 9.64 -1.30
CA GLY A 225 -12.75 9.61 -0.74
C GLY A 225 -13.49 8.36 -1.16
N TYR A 226 -14.27 7.79 -0.24
CA TYR A 226 -15.20 6.73 -0.58
C TYR A 226 -16.49 6.85 0.22
N VAL A 227 -17.55 6.33 -0.38
CA VAL A 227 -18.87 6.17 0.23
C VAL A 227 -19.30 4.72 0.07
N GLY A 228 -19.75 4.10 1.13
CA GLY A 228 -20.19 2.72 1.12
C GLY A 228 -21.47 2.48 1.93
N ALA A 229 -22.19 1.43 1.59
CA ALA A 229 -23.31 0.93 2.38
C ALA A 229 -22.91 -0.38 3.04
N LYS A 230 -23.20 -0.51 4.34
CA LYS A 230 -23.01 -1.74 5.13
C LYS A 230 -24.35 -2.36 5.44
N SER A 231 -24.52 -3.63 5.16
CA SER A 231 -25.68 -4.41 5.57
C SER A 231 -25.25 -5.72 6.19
N VAL A 232 -26.10 -6.28 7.02
CA VAL A 232 -25.86 -7.60 7.60
C VAL A 232 -25.95 -8.65 6.50
N PHE A 233 -24.88 -9.43 6.35
CA PHE A 233 -24.80 -10.47 5.30
C PHE A 233 -25.77 -11.63 5.55
N SER A 234 -25.94 -12.03 6.82
CA SER A 234 -26.79 -13.14 7.20
C SER A 234 -27.36 -12.92 8.59
N LYS A 235 -28.62 -13.24 8.76
CA LYS A 235 -29.27 -13.26 10.07
C LYS A 235 -29.07 -14.63 10.73
N TYR A 236 -29.05 -14.66 12.04
CA TYR A 236 -29.04 -15.91 12.77
C TYR A 236 -30.40 -16.61 12.61
N PRO A 237 -30.45 -17.92 12.35
CA PRO A 237 -31.71 -18.66 12.33
C PRO A 237 -32.26 -18.72 13.75
N MET A 238 -33.28 -17.91 14.01
CA MET A 238 -34.02 -17.89 15.29
C MET A 238 -35.34 -18.58 15.13
N MET A 239 -35.89 -19.05 16.24
CA MET A 239 -37.28 -19.59 16.27
C MET A 239 -38.24 -18.44 16.04
N ASP A 240 -39.30 -18.73 15.27
CA ASP A 240 -40.47 -17.87 15.20
C ASP A 240 -41.27 -17.96 16.50
N GLY A 241 -42.17 -16.99 16.72
CA GLY A 241 -43.00 -16.93 17.96
C GLY A 241 -43.78 -18.21 18.24
N PRO A 242 -44.50 -18.79 17.27
CA PRO A 242 -45.23 -20.05 17.47
C PRO A 242 -44.36 -21.23 17.87
N LYS A 243 -43.19 -21.38 17.22
CA LYS A 243 -42.25 -22.47 17.59
C LYS A 243 -41.61 -22.24 18.98
N TYR A 244 -41.33 -20.97 19.33
CA TYR A 244 -40.86 -20.66 20.66
C TYR A 244 -41.88 -21.01 21.73
N ALA A 245 -43.15 -20.64 21.53
CA ALA A 245 -44.26 -20.97 22.44
C ALA A 245 -44.45 -22.50 22.56
N GLU A 246 -44.39 -23.24 21.44
CA GLU A 246 -44.42 -24.71 21.43
C GLU A 246 -43.28 -25.32 22.23
N MET A 247 -42.06 -24.84 22.03
CA MET A 247 -40.88 -25.28 22.78
C MET A 247 -41.03 -25.03 24.29
N ARG A 248 -41.54 -23.86 24.69
CA ARG A 248 -41.79 -23.52 26.09
C ARG A 248 -42.87 -24.42 26.70
N LYS A 249 -43.95 -24.73 25.96
CA LYS A 249 -45.01 -25.68 26.35
C LYS A 249 -44.40 -27.08 26.58
N TYR A 250 -43.56 -27.54 25.63
CA TYR A 250 -42.94 -28.85 25.73
C TYR A 250 -41.94 -28.90 26.93
N ALA A 251 -41.21 -27.83 27.21
CA ALA A 251 -40.30 -27.73 28.33
C ALA A 251 -40.98 -27.54 29.70
N GLY A 252 -42.30 -27.43 29.75
CA GLY A 252 -43.08 -27.18 30.99
C GLY A 252 -42.84 -25.79 31.59
N LYS A 253 -42.41 -24.84 30.78
CA LYS A 253 -42.05 -23.46 31.19
C LYS A 253 -42.99 -22.41 30.56
N PHE A 254 -44.09 -22.82 30.01
CA PHE A 254 -45.08 -21.92 29.42
C PHE A 254 -45.88 -21.23 30.52
N GLU A 255 -45.91 -19.92 30.54
CA GLU A 255 -46.58 -19.09 31.55
C GLU A 255 -47.79 -18.37 30.98
N ASN A 256 -48.12 -18.57 29.70
CA ASN A 256 -49.18 -17.89 28.97
C ASN A 256 -49.12 -16.36 29.10
N SER A 257 -47.90 -15.84 29.06
CA SER A 257 -47.64 -14.40 29.04
C SER A 257 -47.90 -13.82 27.64
N LEU A 258 -47.94 -12.50 27.54
CA LEU A 258 -48.10 -11.81 26.25
C LEU A 258 -47.01 -12.18 25.26
N ASP A 259 -45.78 -12.46 25.74
CA ASP A 259 -44.62 -12.84 24.93
C ASP A 259 -44.71 -14.28 24.40
N GLU A 260 -45.61 -15.08 24.90
CA GLU A 260 -45.77 -16.49 24.56
C GLU A 260 -47.06 -16.77 23.78
N SER A 261 -47.79 -15.73 23.36
CA SER A 261 -49.01 -15.91 22.58
C SER A 261 -48.67 -16.35 21.15
N ASP A 262 -49.50 -17.20 20.56
CA ASP A 262 -49.28 -17.80 19.25
C ASP A 262 -49.36 -16.77 18.10
N ASP A 263 -49.91 -15.58 18.36
CA ASP A 263 -50.04 -14.46 17.41
C ASP A 263 -48.85 -13.48 17.47
N MET A 264 -47.96 -13.61 18.44
CA MET A 264 -46.74 -12.79 18.58
C MET A 264 -45.57 -13.40 17.79
N ASN A 265 -45.22 -12.75 16.72
CA ASN A 265 -44.05 -13.16 15.91
C ASN A 265 -43.21 -11.95 15.48
N THR A 266 -42.49 -11.38 16.44
CA THR A 266 -41.64 -10.21 16.20
C THR A 266 -40.25 -10.64 15.75
N ASP A 267 -39.86 -10.25 14.54
CA ASP A 267 -38.45 -10.40 14.10
C ASP A 267 -37.59 -9.29 14.72
N TRP A 268 -37.00 -9.59 15.88
CA TRP A 268 -36.13 -8.67 16.60
C TRP A 268 -34.87 -8.33 15.81
N GLN A 269 -34.40 -9.20 14.92
CA GLN A 269 -33.24 -8.94 14.10
C GLN A 269 -33.56 -7.88 13.04
N ASP A 270 -34.76 -7.92 12.44
CA ASP A 270 -35.20 -6.90 11.48
C ASP A 270 -35.37 -5.52 12.14
N LEU A 271 -35.78 -5.49 13.38
CA LEU A 271 -35.94 -4.25 14.13
C LEU A 271 -34.57 -3.64 14.54
N LEU A 272 -33.57 -4.48 14.80
CA LEU A 272 -32.24 -4.06 15.24
C LEU A 272 -31.31 -3.74 14.08
N TYR A 273 -31.39 -4.49 12.97
CA TYR A 273 -30.49 -4.33 11.86
C TYR A 273 -30.98 -3.25 10.90
N ARG A 274 -30.07 -2.40 10.51
CA ARG A 274 -30.31 -1.39 9.48
C ARG A 274 -29.11 -1.32 8.54
N THR A 275 -29.35 -0.85 7.33
CA THR A 275 -28.26 -0.49 6.42
C THR A 275 -27.57 0.76 6.94
N GLY A 276 -26.32 0.64 7.29
CA GLY A 276 -25.45 1.75 7.69
C GLY A 276 -24.76 2.38 6.49
N MET A 277 -24.38 3.65 6.62
CA MET A 277 -23.61 4.38 5.61
C MET A 277 -22.23 4.69 6.14
N VAL A 278 -21.21 4.42 5.33
CA VAL A 278 -19.82 4.76 5.61
C VAL A 278 -19.37 5.85 4.66
N ASN A 279 -18.84 6.94 5.20
CA ASN A 279 -18.24 8.02 4.43
C ASN A 279 -16.82 8.27 4.94
N SER A 280 -15.86 8.35 4.02
CA SER A 280 -14.47 8.70 4.32
C SER A 280 -13.97 9.73 3.32
N HIS A 281 -13.34 10.76 3.83
CA HIS A 281 -12.71 11.82 3.04
C HIS A 281 -11.36 12.14 3.66
N ASP A 282 -10.33 12.05 2.86
CA ASP A 282 -8.94 12.31 3.24
C ASP A 282 -8.34 13.32 2.29
N VAL A 283 -7.74 14.36 2.81
CA VAL A 283 -7.06 15.40 2.04
C VAL A 283 -5.67 15.55 2.58
N SER A 284 -4.66 15.50 1.73
CA SER A 284 -3.28 15.74 2.12
C SER A 284 -2.58 16.69 1.15
N VAL A 285 -1.64 17.46 1.67
CA VAL A 285 -0.73 18.30 0.91
C VAL A 285 0.68 18.08 1.42
N ALA A 286 1.59 17.82 0.52
CA ALA A 286 3.01 17.66 0.83
C ALA A 286 3.85 18.39 -0.22
N GLY A 287 4.91 19.04 0.22
CA GLY A 287 5.80 19.77 -0.67
C GLY A 287 7.03 20.28 0.07
N GLY A 288 7.89 21.02 -0.62
CA GLY A 288 9.06 21.62 0.01
C GLY A 288 9.66 22.76 -0.80
N THR A 289 10.31 23.65 -0.08
CA THR A 289 11.17 24.68 -0.61
C THR A 289 12.63 24.20 -0.53
N ASN A 290 13.57 25.01 -1.04
CA ASN A 290 15.02 24.69 -0.91
C ASN A 290 15.50 24.59 0.55
N ASN A 291 14.79 25.23 1.49
CA ASN A 291 15.18 25.35 2.88
C ASN A 291 14.37 24.47 3.85
N GLY A 292 13.29 23.85 3.39
CA GLY A 292 12.45 23.02 4.25
C GLY A 292 11.36 22.27 3.49
N SER A 293 10.78 21.27 4.14
CA SER A 293 9.65 20.52 3.64
C SER A 293 8.47 20.60 4.62
N TYR A 294 7.27 20.44 4.09
CA TYR A 294 6.03 20.42 4.86
C TYR A 294 5.12 19.30 4.39
N SER A 295 4.34 18.76 5.30
CA SER A 295 3.20 17.91 4.99
C SER A 295 2.07 18.22 5.95
N PHE A 296 0.85 18.22 5.44
CA PHE A 296 -0.37 18.42 6.21
C PHE A 296 -1.42 17.45 5.70
N GLY A 297 -2.11 16.76 6.61
CA GLY A 297 -3.18 15.82 6.31
C GLY A 297 -4.39 16.11 7.19
N ALA A 298 -5.59 15.93 6.64
CA ALA A 298 -6.85 15.96 7.38
C ALA A 298 -7.75 14.85 6.85
N ALA A 299 -8.31 14.07 7.78
CA ALA A 299 -9.22 12.99 7.46
C ALA A 299 -10.54 13.14 8.20
N TYR A 300 -11.63 12.86 7.50
CA TYR A 300 -12.98 12.76 8.07
C TYR A 300 -13.53 11.36 7.80
N TYR A 301 -13.98 10.71 8.87
CA TYR A 301 -14.61 9.41 8.77
C TYR A 301 -15.90 9.36 9.56
N LYS A 302 -16.93 8.79 8.95
CA LYS A 302 -18.21 8.52 9.59
C LYS A 302 -18.70 7.13 9.24
N ASP A 303 -18.99 6.33 10.27
CA ASP A 303 -19.59 5.02 10.19
C ASP A 303 -20.91 5.03 10.99
N GLN A 304 -22.00 4.55 10.38
CA GLN A 304 -23.33 4.50 11.00
C GLN A 304 -23.83 3.07 11.07
#